data_8a6db0972372d1fd892b6217b60b1552
#
_entry.id   8a6db0972372d1fd892b6217b60b1552
#
_cell.length_a   1.000
_cell.length_b   1.000
_cell.length_c   1.000
_cell.angle_alpha   90.00
_cell.angle_beta   90.00
_cell.angle_gamma   90.00
#
_symmetry.space_group_name_H-M   'P 1'
#
loop_
_entity.id
_entity.type
_entity.pdbx_description
1 polymer ?
#
loop_
_entity_poly.entity_id
_entity_poly.type
_entity_poly.pdbx_seq_one_letter_code
_entity_poly.pdbx_strand_id
1 'polypeptide(L)'
;MKISTAESVVMEALWRNSPLTSEAIIAEVGGPNDWTEGTVKVLISRLLKKKAIAAQADGRRYLYTPLVARQAYVRSESQGLLDRLFNGRLAPLVTHFSDGDQLSDEDIAALKALIEKIGR
;
A
#
# COMPACT_ATOMS: atom_id res chain seq x y z
N MET A 1 5.64 7.36 -10.75
CA MET A 1 6.03 7.48 -9.33
C MET A 1 6.02 6.09 -8.71
N LYS A 2 7.09 5.72 -8.04
CA LYS A 2 7.16 4.42 -7.39
C LYS A 2 7.34 4.58 -5.88
N ILE A 3 6.46 3.97 -5.12
CA ILE A 3 6.51 3.97 -3.66
C ILE A 3 7.24 2.70 -3.22
N SER A 4 8.34 2.85 -2.46
CA SER A 4 9.10 1.71 -1.95
C SER A 4 8.32 0.98 -0.87
N THR A 5 8.78 -0.24 -0.54
CA THR A 5 8.16 -1.03 0.53
C THR A 5 8.16 -0.27 1.86
N ALA A 6 9.30 0.35 2.22
CA ALA A 6 9.38 1.13 3.45
C ALA A 6 8.44 2.35 3.41
N GLU A 7 8.42 3.05 2.28
CA GLU A 7 7.52 4.19 2.12
C GLU A 7 6.06 3.79 2.21
N SER A 8 5.71 2.59 1.72
CA SER A 8 4.33 2.12 1.77
C SER A 8 3.82 1.93 3.20
N VAL A 9 4.72 1.65 4.15
CA VAL A 9 4.34 1.52 5.56
C VAL A 9 3.83 2.87 6.10
N VAL A 10 4.49 3.96 5.72
CA VAL A 10 4.04 5.31 6.08
C VAL A 10 2.71 5.62 5.38
N MET A 11 2.60 5.28 4.10
CA MET A 11 1.36 5.48 3.35
C MET A 11 0.20 4.72 3.99
N GLU A 12 0.41 3.47 4.43
CA GLU A 12 -0.63 2.69 5.08
C GLU A 12 -1.15 3.38 6.34
N ALA A 13 -0.25 3.98 7.13
CA ALA A 13 -0.65 4.74 8.31
C ALA A 13 -1.58 5.91 7.93
N LEU A 14 -1.23 6.63 6.88
CA LEU A 14 -2.01 7.78 6.40
C LEU A 14 -3.33 7.34 5.78
N TRP A 15 -3.36 6.19 5.10
CA TRP A 15 -4.61 5.67 4.52
C TRP A 15 -5.57 5.19 5.61
N ARG A 16 -5.03 4.69 6.73
CA ARG A 16 -5.88 4.27 7.85
C ARG A 16 -6.47 5.47 8.59
N ASN A 17 -5.69 6.52 8.74
CA ASN A 17 -6.09 7.65 9.59
C ASN A 17 -5.30 8.90 9.20
N SER A 18 -5.90 9.79 8.44
CA SER A 18 -5.28 11.07 8.06
C SER A 18 -6.24 12.22 8.36
N PRO A 19 -5.72 13.45 8.56
CA PRO A 19 -4.31 13.81 8.52
C PRO A 19 -3.56 13.38 9.79
N LEU A 20 -2.24 13.21 9.67
CA LEU A 20 -1.37 12.89 10.79
C LEU A 20 -0.18 13.84 10.84
N THR A 21 0.28 14.15 12.04
CA THR A 21 1.54 14.83 12.25
C THR A 21 2.70 13.87 12.07
N SER A 22 3.94 14.37 11.88
CA SER A 22 5.11 13.51 11.84
C SER A 22 5.26 12.70 13.14
N GLU A 23 4.98 13.31 14.28
CA GLU A 23 5.04 12.63 15.57
C GLU A 23 4.06 11.47 15.66
N ALA A 24 2.83 11.66 15.16
CA ALA A 24 1.83 10.59 15.13
C ALA A 24 2.23 9.47 14.19
N ILE A 25 2.81 9.79 13.05
CA ILE A 25 3.32 8.77 12.11
C ILE A 25 4.45 7.97 12.77
N ILE A 26 5.41 8.66 13.41
CA ILE A 26 6.52 8.01 14.11
C ILE A 26 6.00 7.09 15.20
N ALA A 27 5.02 7.53 15.97
CA ALA A 27 4.42 6.73 17.03
C ALA A 27 3.77 5.45 16.49
N GLU A 28 3.17 5.53 15.31
CA GLU A 28 2.46 4.41 14.72
C GLU A 28 3.39 3.40 14.01
N VAL A 29 4.38 3.88 13.26
CA VAL A 29 5.19 3.00 12.42
C VAL A 29 6.60 2.74 12.95
N GLY A 30 7.13 3.59 13.82
CA GLY A 30 8.51 3.49 14.29
C GLY A 30 8.78 2.22 15.07
N GLY A 31 8.01 2.00 16.14
CA GLY A 31 8.18 0.83 17.03
C GLY A 31 8.03 -0.50 16.32
N PRO A 32 6.88 -0.74 15.63
CA PRO A 32 6.66 -2.03 14.96
C PRO A 32 7.69 -2.38 13.91
N ASN A 33 8.33 -1.38 13.29
CA ASN A 33 9.33 -1.61 12.24
C ASN A 33 10.76 -1.43 12.74
N ASP A 34 10.94 -1.16 14.02
CA ASP A 34 12.24 -0.91 14.62
C ASP A 34 12.97 0.24 13.90
N TRP A 35 12.23 1.28 13.56
CA TRP A 35 12.77 2.47 12.91
C TRP A 35 12.97 3.59 13.90
N THR A 36 14.06 4.33 13.71
CA THR A 36 14.31 5.55 14.48
C THR A 36 13.42 6.67 13.94
N GLU A 37 13.28 7.74 14.74
CA GLU A 37 12.59 8.95 14.32
C GLU A 37 13.19 9.51 13.03
N GLY A 38 14.52 9.51 12.92
CA GLY A 38 15.21 10.00 11.73
C GLY A 38 14.85 9.21 10.48
N THR A 39 14.75 7.88 10.61
CA THR A 39 14.35 7.02 9.49
C THR A 39 12.96 7.37 9.00
N VAL A 40 12.00 7.52 9.91
CA VAL A 40 10.63 7.87 9.55
C VAL A 40 10.58 9.24 8.87
N LYS A 41 11.31 10.21 9.39
CA LYS A 41 11.36 11.55 8.79
C LYS A 41 11.92 11.55 7.37
N VAL A 42 12.93 10.71 7.11
CA VAL A 42 13.47 10.55 5.75
C VAL A 42 12.40 9.98 4.81
N LEU A 43 11.63 8.99 5.27
CA LEU A 43 10.56 8.41 4.46
C LEU A 43 9.47 9.44 4.14
N ILE A 44 9.08 10.25 5.12
CA ILE A 44 8.12 11.33 4.92
C ILE A 44 8.66 12.33 3.88
N SER A 45 9.91 12.72 4.01
CA SER A 45 10.55 13.66 3.08
C SER A 45 10.56 13.11 1.65
N ARG A 46 10.87 11.82 1.48
CA ARG A 46 10.86 11.18 0.16
C ARG A 46 9.46 11.17 -0.44
N LEU A 47 8.45 10.87 0.37
CA LEU A 47 7.06 10.87 -0.09
C LEU A 47 6.59 12.27 -0.51
N LEU A 48 7.03 13.30 0.20
CA LEU A 48 6.76 14.68 -0.18
C LEU A 48 7.38 15.02 -1.54
N LYS A 49 8.63 14.62 -1.76
CA LYS A 49 9.32 14.86 -3.03
C LYS A 49 8.63 14.14 -4.18
N LYS A 50 8.12 12.95 -3.94
CA LYS A 50 7.39 12.17 -4.94
C LYS A 50 5.98 12.68 -5.17
N LYS A 51 5.52 13.63 -4.36
CA LYS A 51 4.16 14.15 -4.40
C LYS A 51 3.12 13.07 -4.09
N ALA A 52 3.52 12.08 -3.30
CA ALA A 52 2.60 11.04 -2.83
C ALA A 52 1.78 11.50 -1.62
N ILE A 53 2.30 12.48 -0.88
CA ILE A 53 1.63 13.10 0.25
C ILE A 53 1.74 14.61 0.16
N ALA A 54 0.84 15.30 0.84
CA ALA A 54 0.88 16.76 0.99
C ALA A 54 1.07 17.11 2.46
N ALA A 55 1.73 18.24 2.69
CA ALA A 55 1.91 18.80 4.03
C ALA A 55 1.15 20.11 4.11
N GLN A 56 0.37 20.28 5.16
CA GLN A 56 -0.35 21.51 5.44
C GLN A 56 0.09 22.04 6.81
N ALA A 57 0.46 23.30 6.86
CA ALA A 57 0.87 23.92 8.12
C ALA A 57 -0.29 24.00 9.10
N ASP A 58 -0.04 23.65 10.34
CA ASP A 58 -1.00 23.72 11.45
C ASP A 58 -0.24 24.21 12.68
N GLY A 59 -0.19 25.54 12.84
CA GLY A 59 0.62 26.16 13.87
C GLY A 59 2.12 25.91 13.59
N ARG A 60 2.82 25.31 14.55
CA ARG A 60 4.25 25.01 14.43
C ARG A 60 4.55 23.63 13.86
N ARG A 61 3.51 22.90 13.48
CA ARG A 61 3.64 21.54 12.96
C ARG A 61 3.00 21.43 11.59
N TYR A 62 3.18 20.30 10.94
CA TYR A 62 2.55 19.99 9.67
C TYR A 62 1.62 18.81 9.84
N LEU A 63 0.52 18.84 9.09
CA LEU A 63 -0.40 17.72 8.95
C LEU A 63 -0.20 17.11 7.57
N TYR A 64 -0.01 15.81 7.52
CA TYR A 64 0.25 15.09 6.28
C TYR A 64 -0.99 14.33 5.84
N THR A 65 -1.28 14.37 4.55
CA THR A 65 -2.39 13.65 3.94
C THR A 65 -1.91 12.93 2.68
N PRO A 66 -2.50 11.75 2.37
CA PRO A 66 -2.11 11.05 1.14
C PRO A 66 -2.72 11.74 -0.07
N LEU A 67 -1.95 11.84 -1.15
CA LEU A 67 -2.40 12.34 -2.45
C LEU A 67 -2.67 11.20 -3.42
N VAL A 68 -2.18 9.99 -3.11
CA VAL A 68 -2.40 8.79 -3.90
C VAL A 68 -3.41 7.92 -3.17
N ALA A 69 -4.46 7.49 -3.86
CA ALA A 69 -5.45 6.58 -3.27
C ALA A 69 -4.84 5.19 -3.09
N ARG A 70 -5.17 4.52 -1.98
CA ARG A 70 -4.65 3.17 -1.71
C ARG A 70 -4.99 2.20 -2.83
N GLN A 71 -6.21 2.28 -3.35
CA GLN A 71 -6.67 1.40 -4.42
C GLN A 71 -5.82 1.55 -5.68
N ALA A 72 -5.42 2.77 -6.02
CA ALA A 72 -4.55 3.01 -7.16
C ALA A 72 -3.15 2.41 -6.95
N TYR A 73 -2.62 2.54 -5.73
CA TYR A 73 -1.34 1.95 -5.36
C TYR A 73 -1.39 0.42 -5.45
N VAL A 74 -2.43 -0.19 -4.86
CA VAL A 74 -2.60 -1.65 -4.89
C VAL A 74 -2.71 -2.15 -6.32
N ARG A 75 -3.46 -1.46 -7.16
CA ARG A 75 -3.61 -1.84 -8.58
C ARG A 75 -2.27 -1.79 -9.30
N SER A 76 -1.50 -0.72 -9.11
CA SER A 76 -0.21 -0.55 -9.75
C SER A 76 0.79 -1.64 -9.33
N GLU A 77 0.86 -1.93 -8.04
CA GLU A 77 1.76 -2.97 -7.53
C GLU A 77 1.34 -4.35 -8.00
N SER A 78 0.03 -4.63 -8.02
CA SER A 78 -0.50 -5.90 -8.49
C SER A 78 -0.20 -6.10 -9.97
N GLN A 79 -0.39 -5.07 -10.79
CA GLN A 79 -0.08 -5.15 -12.22
C GLN A 79 1.41 -5.36 -12.44
N GLY A 80 2.26 -4.68 -11.67
CA GLY A 80 3.71 -4.85 -11.74
C GLY A 80 4.14 -6.28 -11.42
N LEU A 81 3.53 -6.89 -10.42
CA LEU A 81 3.78 -8.28 -10.05
C LEU A 81 3.40 -9.23 -11.19
N LEU A 82 2.20 -9.05 -11.74
CA LEU A 82 1.70 -9.88 -12.85
C LEU A 82 2.59 -9.75 -14.08
N ASP A 83 2.99 -8.52 -14.42
CA ASP A 83 3.85 -8.26 -15.59
C ASP A 83 5.22 -8.93 -15.42
N ARG A 84 5.78 -8.85 -14.22
CA ARG A 84 7.12 -9.33 -13.96
C ARG A 84 7.20 -10.85 -13.88
N LEU A 85 6.22 -11.49 -13.24
CA LEU A 85 6.28 -12.91 -12.94
C LEU A 85 5.33 -13.78 -13.78
N PHE A 86 4.25 -13.21 -14.31
CA PHE A 86 3.18 -13.98 -14.95
C PHE A 86 2.79 -13.43 -16.32
N ASN A 87 3.66 -12.67 -16.96
CA ASN A 87 3.41 -12.09 -18.29
C ASN A 87 2.09 -11.30 -18.37
N GLY A 88 1.73 -10.62 -17.29
CA GLY A 88 0.53 -9.82 -17.20
C GLY A 88 -0.76 -10.61 -17.01
N ARG A 89 -0.67 -11.92 -16.78
CA ARG A 89 -1.85 -12.79 -16.70
C ARG A 89 -2.16 -13.17 -15.25
N LEU A 90 -3.44 -13.03 -14.89
CA LEU A 90 -3.92 -13.34 -13.54
C LEU A 90 -4.05 -14.85 -13.28
N ALA A 91 -4.52 -15.61 -14.28
CA ALA A 91 -4.80 -17.04 -14.10
C ALA A 91 -3.60 -17.84 -13.60
N PRO A 92 -2.37 -17.64 -14.13
CA PRO A 92 -1.20 -18.37 -13.60
C PRO A 92 -0.90 -18.06 -12.13
N LEU A 93 -1.18 -16.84 -11.67
CA LEU A 93 -1.01 -16.48 -10.26
C LEU A 93 -1.96 -17.29 -9.38
N VAL A 94 -3.22 -17.36 -9.77
CA VAL A 94 -4.25 -18.13 -9.05
C VAL A 94 -3.88 -19.62 -9.04
N THR A 95 -3.44 -20.15 -10.18
CA THR A 95 -2.98 -21.54 -10.30
C THR A 95 -1.85 -21.85 -9.34
N HIS A 96 -0.88 -20.95 -9.25
CA HIS A 96 0.27 -21.12 -8.36
C HIS A 96 -0.17 -21.30 -6.90
N PHE A 97 -1.08 -20.45 -6.43
CA PHE A 97 -1.58 -20.55 -5.06
C PHE A 97 -2.51 -21.73 -4.85
N SER A 98 -3.25 -22.13 -5.87
CA SER A 98 -4.11 -23.31 -5.83
C SER A 98 -3.28 -24.58 -5.65
N ASP A 99 -2.20 -24.73 -6.41
CA ASP A 99 -1.31 -25.88 -6.34
C ASP A 99 -0.63 -25.99 -4.96
N GLY A 100 -0.36 -24.86 -4.33
CA GLY A 100 0.20 -24.83 -2.99
C GLY A 100 -0.80 -24.98 -1.86
N ASP A 101 -2.06 -25.26 -2.19
CA ASP A 101 -3.16 -25.38 -1.22
C ASP A 101 -3.30 -24.13 -0.33
N GLN A 102 -3.04 -22.97 -0.90
CA GLN A 102 -3.07 -21.69 -0.18
C GLN A 102 -4.39 -20.94 -0.37
N LEU A 103 -5.29 -21.46 -1.21
CA LEU A 103 -6.61 -20.86 -1.38
C LEU A 103 -7.58 -21.49 -0.39
N SER A 104 -8.19 -20.65 0.44
CA SER A 104 -9.23 -21.09 1.36
C SER A 104 -10.54 -21.33 0.62
N ASP A 105 -11.46 -22.06 1.27
CA ASP A 105 -12.80 -22.25 0.71
C ASP A 105 -13.52 -20.91 0.51
N GLU A 106 -13.26 -19.94 1.38
CA GLU A 106 -13.80 -18.59 1.26
C GLU A 106 -13.25 -17.88 0.03
N ASP A 107 -11.95 -18.02 -0.23
CA ASP A 107 -11.32 -17.42 -1.41
C ASP A 107 -11.90 -18.02 -2.69
N ILE A 108 -12.06 -19.34 -2.72
CA ILE A 108 -12.60 -20.04 -3.88
C ILE A 108 -14.03 -19.58 -4.16
N ALA A 109 -14.85 -19.49 -3.12
CA ALA A 109 -16.22 -19.04 -3.26
C ALA A 109 -16.28 -17.59 -3.77
N ALA A 110 -15.43 -16.71 -3.23
CA ALA A 110 -15.36 -15.30 -3.65
C ALA A 110 -14.91 -15.18 -5.12
N LEU A 111 -13.92 -15.99 -5.52
CA LEU A 111 -13.44 -15.99 -6.91
C LEU A 111 -14.53 -16.49 -7.87
N LYS A 112 -15.25 -17.53 -7.50
CA LYS A 112 -16.35 -18.04 -8.35
C LYS A 112 -17.43 -16.99 -8.52
N ALA A 113 -17.85 -16.34 -7.45
CA ALA A 113 -18.86 -15.29 -7.49
C ALA A 113 -18.42 -14.11 -8.37
N LEU A 114 -17.15 -13.72 -8.25
CA LEU A 114 -16.60 -12.63 -9.03
C LEU A 114 -16.55 -12.97 -10.52
N ILE A 115 -16.10 -14.18 -10.86
CA ILE A 115 -16.04 -14.64 -12.25
C ILE A 115 -17.41 -14.65 -12.88
N GLU A 116 -18.44 -15.15 -12.18
CA GLU A 116 -19.82 -15.14 -12.68
C GLU A 116 -20.30 -13.72 -12.95
N LYS A 117 -19.98 -12.79 -12.04
CA LYS A 117 -20.38 -11.38 -12.18
C LYS A 117 -19.71 -10.74 -13.41
N ILE A 118 -18.43 -11.01 -13.64
CA ILE A 118 -17.66 -10.46 -14.75
C ILE A 118 -18.08 -11.09 -16.09
N GLY A 119 -18.38 -12.38 -16.07
CA GLY A 119 -18.74 -13.13 -17.25
C GLY A 119 -20.11 -12.82 -17.85
N ARG A 120 -20.86 -11.92 -17.21
CA ARG A 120 -22.17 -11.47 -17.71
C ARG A 120 -22.02 -10.13 -18.47
#